data_03c91b4ba568d9282c36d92ba86b58c6
#
_entry.id   03c91b4ba568d9282c36d92ba86b58c6
#
_cell.length_a   1.000
_cell.length_b   1.000
_cell.length_c   1.000
_cell.angle_alpha   90.00
_cell.angle_beta   90.00
_cell.angle_gamma   90.00
#
_symmetry.space_group_name_H-M   'P 1'
#
loop_
_entity.id
_entity.type
_entity.pdbx_description
1 polymer ?
#
loop_
_entity_poly.entity_id
_entity_poly.type
_entity_poly.pdbx_seq_one_letter_code
_entity_poly.pdbx_strand_id
1 'polypeptide(L)'
;ALKKVVETYHPDRILIEPSGVGKLSDVTRAVEGVAENLPVILNSFVTVADVNKVKMYMKNFGEFYDDQVSHASCIILSRTGNASEEKVAAAVALLAEKNPTATIVTTDWTVLTGAQIVSVMDGKRDLVAELLTEARAATWPMRRG
;
A
#
# COMPACT_ATOMS: atom_id res chain seq x y z
N ALA A 1 9.12 4.60 -22.77
CA ALA A 1 8.73 3.26 -22.33
C ALA A 1 7.22 3.13 -22.12
N LEU A 2 6.58 3.96 -21.31
CA LEU A 2 5.14 3.86 -21.00
C LEU A 2 4.26 3.97 -22.26
N LYS A 3 4.54 4.93 -23.13
CA LYS A 3 3.82 5.10 -24.39
C LYS A 3 3.86 3.83 -25.25
N LYS A 4 5.04 3.22 -25.41
CA LYS A 4 5.21 1.98 -26.16
C LYS A 4 4.41 0.83 -25.57
N VAL A 5 4.38 0.71 -24.25
CA VAL A 5 3.59 -0.32 -23.55
C VAL A 5 2.11 -0.15 -23.82
N VAL A 6 1.59 1.07 -23.69
CA VAL A 6 0.18 1.37 -23.96
C VAL A 6 -0.19 1.07 -25.42
N GLU A 7 0.60 1.56 -26.36
CA GLU A 7 0.33 1.42 -27.79
C GLU A 7 0.49 -0.02 -28.31
N THR A 8 1.41 -0.78 -27.71
CA THR A 8 1.72 -2.14 -28.17
C THR A 8 0.80 -3.18 -27.55
N TYR A 9 0.55 -3.08 -26.23
CA TYR A 9 -0.11 -4.14 -25.47
C TYR A 9 -1.55 -3.82 -25.06
N HIS A 10 -1.97 -2.56 -25.12
CA HIS A 10 -3.29 -2.10 -24.70
C HIS A 10 -3.72 -2.68 -23.33
N PRO A 11 -2.87 -2.55 -22.29
CA PRO A 11 -3.14 -3.19 -21.01
C PRO A 11 -4.30 -2.54 -20.27
N ASP A 12 -5.03 -3.33 -19.49
CA ASP A 12 -6.07 -2.82 -18.59
C ASP A 12 -5.48 -2.16 -17.34
N ARG A 13 -4.29 -2.60 -16.92
CA ARG A 13 -3.58 -2.10 -15.74
C ARG A 13 -2.07 -2.16 -15.95
N ILE A 14 -1.39 -1.13 -15.49
CA ILE A 14 0.07 -1.04 -15.52
C ILE A 14 0.56 -0.87 -14.08
N LEU A 15 1.45 -1.75 -13.65
CA LEU A 15 2.15 -1.64 -12.39
C LEU A 15 3.56 -1.14 -12.65
N ILE A 16 3.94 -0.06 -11.98
CA ILE A 16 5.27 0.53 -12.10
C ILE A 16 5.99 0.36 -10.77
N GLU A 17 7.08 -0.39 -10.78
CA GLU A 17 7.99 -0.51 -9.64
C GLU A 17 9.24 0.32 -9.93
N PRO A 18 9.41 1.49 -9.32
CA PRO A 18 10.63 2.27 -9.47
C PRO A 18 11.78 1.65 -8.67
N SER A 19 13.01 2.08 -8.94
CA SER A 19 14.15 1.68 -8.13
C SER A 19 13.98 2.15 -6.68
N GLY A 20 14.45 1.35 -5.71
CA GLY A 20 14.16 1.53 -4.29
C GLY A 20 14.72 2.79 -3.63
N VAL A 21 15.51 3.59 -4.36
CA VAL A 21 16.13 4.83 -3.85
C VAL A 21 15.50 6.11 -4.41
N GLY A 22 14.44 5.99 -5.22
CA GLY A 22 13.73 7.12 -5.78
C GLY A 22 12.66 7.69 -4.84
N LYS A 23 12.39 8.98 -4.93
CA LYS A 23 11.23 9.57 -4.28
C LYS A 23 9.96 9.21 -5.04
N LEU A 24 8.94 8.77 -4.33
CA LEU A 24 7.65 8.45 -4.91
C LEU A 24 7.04 9.67 -5.64
N SER A 25 7.19 10.85 -5.07
CA SER A 25 6.72 12.10 -5.67
C SER A 25 7.39 12.41 -7.02
N ASP A 26 8.67 12.14 -7.17
CA ASP A 26 9.39 12.35 -8.43
C ASP A 26 8.94 11.37 -9.51
N VAL A 27 8.76 10.10 -9.16
CA VAL A 27 8.24 9.07 -10.07
C VAL A 27 6.82 9.41 -10.51
N THR A 28 5.97 9.80 -9.58
CA THR A 28 4.59 10.23 -9.84
C THR A 28 4.57 11.37 -10.85
N ARG A 29 5.37 12.41 -10.63
CA ARG A 29 5.47 13.56 -11.52
C ARG A 29 5.94 13.18 -12.94
N ALA A 30 6.92 12.29 -13.04
CA ALA A 30 7.41 11.80 -14.31
C ALA A 30 6.34 11.01 -15.09
N VAL A 31 5.58 10.18 -14.39
CA VAL A 31 4.48 9.40 -15.00
C VAL A 31 3.32 10.32 -15.40
N GLU A 32 2.95 11.29 -14.57
CA GLU A 32 1.92 12.29 -14.89
C GLU A 32 2.25 13.03 -16.19
N GLY A 33 3.49 13.50 -16.35
CA GLY A 33 3.92 14.20 -17.53
C GLY A 33 3.80 13.38 -18.82
N VAL A 34 4.05 12.08 -18.76
CA VAL A 34 3.86 11.17 -19.91
C VAL A 34 2.39 10.81 -20.10
N ALA A 35 1.66 10.64 -19.02
CA ALA A 35 0.25 10.22 -19.04
C ALA A 35 -0.71 11.27 -19.63
N GLU A 36 -0.35 12.55 -19.61
CA GLU A 36 -1.19 13.63 -20.16
C GLU A 36 -1.63 13.40 -21.61
N ASN A 37 -0.79 12.72 -22.40
CA ASN A 37 -1.04 12.45 -23.80
C ASN A 37 -1.42 10.99 -24.09
N LEU A 38 -1.72 10.20 -23.07
CA LEU A 38 -2.05 8.79 -23.18
C LEU A 38 -3.40 8.49 -22.50
N PRO A 39 -4.12 7.47 -22.98
CA PRO A 39 -5.39 7.04 -22.36
C PRO A 39 -5.11 6.23 -21.08
N VAL A 40 -4.41 6.82 -20.12
CA VAL A 40 -4.07 6.21 -18.84
C VAL A 40 -4.44 7.15 -17.69
N ILE A 41 -4.80 6.56 -16.56
CA ILE A 41 -5.14 7.28 -15.34
C ILE A 41 -4.22 6.80 -14.23
N LEU A 42 -3.60 7.73 -13.51
CA LEU A 42 -2.90 7.41 -12.28
C LEU A 42 -3.94 7.05 -11.21
N ASN A 43 -3.92 5.79 -10.79
CA ASN A 43 -4.96 5.22 -9.94
C ASN A 43 -4.53 5.10 -8.48
N SER A 44 -3.32 4.66 -8.22
CA SER A 44 -2.88 4.37 -6.87
C SER A 44 -1.37 4.51 -6.71
N PHE A 45 -0.97 5.02 -5.55
CA PHE A 45 0.41 5.16 -5.11
C PHE A 45 0.59 4.24 -3.90
N VAL A 46 1.24 3.09 -4.11
CA VAL A 46 1.38 2.06 -3.09
C VAL A 46 2.78 2.06 -2.52
N THR A 47 2.87 2.07 -1.21
CA THR A 47 4.12 1.86 -0.49
C THR A 47 4.06 0.54 0.25
N VAL A 48 5.09 -0.29 0.09
CA VAL A 48 5.27 -1.52 0.85
C VAL A 48 6.29 -1.26 1.96
N ALA A 49 5.90 -1.47 3.20
CA ALA A 49 6.73 -1.21 4.37
C ALA A 49 6.91 -2.48 5.22
N ASP A 50 8.15 -2.84 5.50
CA ASP A 50 8.47 -3.95 6.41
C ASP A 50 8.14 -3.54 7.85
N VAL A 51 7.21 -4.25 8.47
CA VAL A 51 6.76 -3.95 9.86
C VAL A 51 7.90 -3.92 10.86
N ASN A 52 8.97 -4.70 10.62
CA ASN A 52 10.12 -4.77 11.51
C ASN A 52 11.06 -3.57 11.38
N LYS A 53 10.94 -2.80 10.31
CA LYS A 53 11.90 -1.75 9.94
C LYS A 53 11.33 -0.34 9.91
N VAL A 54 10.02 -0.17 10.05
CA VAL A 54 9.35 1.15 9.98
C VAL A 54 10.03 2.17 10.89
N LYS A 55 10.21 1.86 12.17
CA LYS A 55 10.82 2.77 13.15
C LYS A 55 12.25 3.14 12.77
N MET A 56 13.04 2.16 12.36
CA MET A 56 14.44 2.36 11.98
C MET A 56 14.55 3.20 10.70
N TYR A 57 13.74 2.92 9.70
CA TYR A 57 13.79 3.63 8.42
C TYR A 57 13.29 5.06 8.52
N MET A 58 12.25 5.32 9.30
CA MET A 58 11.80 6.68 9.56
C MET A 58 12.89 7.55 10.21
N LYS A 59 13.69 6.94 11.07
CA LYS A 59 14.79 7.61 11.75
C LYS A 59 16.03 7.81 10.86
N ASN A 60 16.39 6.81 10.05
CA ASN A 60 17.69 6.74 9.39
C ASN A 60 17.66 7.06 7.90
N PHE A 61 16.57 6.82 7.19
CA PHE A 61 16.45 7.07 5.75
C PHE A 61 15.71 8.37 5.41
N GLY A 62 15.26 9.10 6.42
CA GLY A 62 14.77 10.47 6.35
C GLY A 62 13.90 10.78 5.14
N GLU A 63 14.43 11.58 4.23
CA GLU A 63 13.70 12.19 3.13
C GLU A 63 13.04 11.17 2.16
N PHE A 64 13.73 10.13 1.79
CA PHE A 64 13.19 9.15 0.82
C PHE A 64 12.06 8.33 1.42
N TYR A 65 12.26 7.82 2.61
CA TYR A 65 11.26 7.02 3.30
C TYR A 65 10.04 7.86 3.69
N ASP A 66 10.30 9.06 4.18
CA ASP A 66 9.25 10.03 4.51
C ASP A 66 8.38 10.38 3.29
N ASP A 67 9.02 10.63 2.14
CA ASP A 67 8.33 10.89 0.88
C ASP A 67 7.50 9.69 0.42
N GLN A 68 8.04 8.48 0.47
CA GLN A 68 7.32 7.26 0.11
C GLN A 68 6.12 7.01 1.01
N VAL A 69 6.20 7.32 2.28
CA VAL A 69 5.10 7.15 3.22
C VAL A 69 4.06 8.26 3.06
N SER A 70 4.50 9.51 3.01
CA SER A 70 3.58 10.66 3.01
C SER A 70 2.79 10.83 1.71
N HIS A 71 3.31 10.35 0.59
CA HIS A 71 2.64 10.43 -0.72
C HIS A 71 1.85 9.16 -1.11
N ALA A 72 1.87 8.13 -0.29
CA ALA A 72 1.12 6.91 -0.56
C ALA A 72 -0.39 7.09 -0.38
N SER A 73 -1.18 6.52 -1.27
CA SER A 73 -2.62 6.36 -1.09
C SER A 73 -2.96 5.07 -0.33
N CYS A 74 -2.06 4.10 -0.42
CA CYS A 74 -2.17 2.80 0.24
C CYS A 74 -0.79 2.36 0.73
N ILE A 75 -0.72 1.90 1.99
CA ILE A 75 0.50 1.34 2.58
C ILE A 75 0.22 -0.11 2.94
N ILE A 76 1.01 -1.02 2.41
CA ILE A 76 0.90 -2.45 2.71
C ILE A 76 2.07 -2.83 3.61
N LEU A 77 1.76 -3.24 4.85
CA LEU A 77 2.77 -3.76 5.76
C LEU A 77 3.14 -5.19 5.36
N SER A 78 4.42 -5.39 5.11
CA SER A 78 4.97 -6.73 4.88
C SER A 78 5.46 -7.37 6.17
N ARG A 79 5.61 -8.69 6.14
CA ARG A 79 6.17 -9.51 7.23
C ARG A 79 5.35 -9.44 8.53
N THR A 80 4.06 -9.22 8.44
CA THR A 80 3.17 -9.12 9.59
C THR A 80 2.79 -10.48 10.18
N GLY A 81 2.93 -11.56 9.42
CA GLY A 81 2.54 -12.90 9.85
C GLY A 81 3.23 -13.41 11.12
N ASN A 82 4.48 -13.00 11.36
CA ASN A 82 5.26 -13.38 12.53
C ASN A 82 5.51 -12.21 13.49
N ALA A 83 4.90 -11.06 13.25
CA ALA A 83 5.04 -9.90 14.11
C ALA A 83 3.98 -9.91 15.23
N SER A 84 4.36 -9.44 16.42
CA SER A 84 3.40 -9.26 17.52
C SER A 84 2.38 -8.17 17.17
N GLU A 85 1.21 -8.25 17.76
CA GLU A 85 0.16 -7.22 17.62
C GLU A 85 0.67 -5.84 18.06
N GLU A 86 1.48 -5.79 19.11
CA GLU A 86 2.11 -4.56 19.62
C GLU A 86 3.05 -3.94 18.61
N LYS A 87 3.84 -4.76 17.93
CA LYS A 87 4.77 -4.30 16.88
C LYS A 87 4.02 -3.75 15.67
N VAL A 88 2.98 -4.44 15.24
CA VAL A 88 2.12 -3.98 14.15
C VAL A 88 1.44 -2.67 14.52
N ALA A 89 0.85 -2.57 15.70
CA ALA A 89 0.21 -1.35 16.19
C ALA A 89 1.18 -0.16 16.25
N ALA A 90 2.41 -0.38 16.72
CA ALA A 90 3.44 0.65 16.77
C ALA A 90 3.83 1.14 15.38
N ALA A 91 3.98 0.22 14.41
CA ALA A 91 4.27 0.57 13.03
C ALA A 91 3.14 1.38 12.40
N VAL A 92 1.89 0.94 12.59
CA VAL A 92 0.70 1.66 12.10
C VAL A 92 0.63 3.07 12.68
N ALA A 93 0.88 3.24 13.97
CA ALA A 93 0.86 4.56 14.61
C ALA A 93 1.88 5.51 13.98
N LEU A 94 3.11 5.05 13.74
CA LEU A 94 4.15 5.84 13.08
C LEU A 94 3.79 6.23 11.65
N LEU A 95 3.25 5.28 10.88
CA LEU A 95 2.84 5.51 9.49
C LEU A 95 1.63 6.46 9.42
N ALA A 96 0.65 6.28 10.27
CA ALA A 96 -0.56 7.12 10.32
C ALA A 96 -0.25 8.56 10.75
N GLU A 97 0.74 8.77 11.59
CA GLU A 97 1.22 10.10 11.96
C GLU A 97 1.79 10.84 10.75
N LYS A 98 2.53 10.15 9.89
CA LYS A 98 3.08 10.71 8.65
C LYS A 98 2.04 10.86 7.54
N ASN A 99 1.11 9.95 7.45
CA ASN A 99 0.09 9.93 6.41
C ASN A 99 -1.26 9.50 7.00
N PRO A 100 -2.06 10.45 7.51
CA PRO A 100 -3.34 10.14 8.15
C PRO A 100 -4.44 9.72 7.16
N THR A 101 -4.23 9.88 5.87
CA THR A 101 -5.25 9.59 4.85
C THR A 101 -5.05 8.26 4.12
N ALA A 102 -3.84 7.70 4.17
CA ALA A 102 -3.57 6.44 3.49
C ALA A 102 -4.31 5.26 4.16
N THR A 103 -4.78 4.34 3.33
CA THR A 103 -5.24 3.03 3.80
C THR A 103 -4.02 2.19 4.16
N ILE A 104 -3.97 1.69 5.39
CA ILE A 104 -2.86 0.84 5.87
C ILE A 104 -3.36 -0.59 6.00
N VAL A 105 -2.77 -1.51 5.23
CA VAL A 105 -3.08 -2.94 5.26
C VAL A 105 -2.10 -3.64 6.18
N THR A 106 -2.62 -4.25 7.24
CA THR A 106 -1.83 -4.93 8.27
C THR A 106 -1.90 -6.45 8.17
N THR A 107 -2.86 -6.97 7.42
CA THR A 107 -3.04 -8.40 7.23
C THR A 107 -1.86 -9.00 6.47
N ASP A 108 -1.42 -10.18 6.89
CA ASP A 108 -0.42 -10.95 6.16
C ASP A 108 -0.89 -11.14 4.71
N TRP A 109 -0.13 -10.64 3.75
CA TRP A 109 -0.51 -10.70 2.35
C TRP A 109 -0.58 -12.10 1.77
N THR A 110 0.01 -13.10 2.45
CA THR A 110 -0.08 -14.50 2.02
C THR A 110 -1.51 -15.06 2.13
N VAL A 111 -2.35 -14.43 2.95
CA VAL A 111 -3.76 -14.80 3.11
C VAL A 111 -4.71 -13.87 2.34
N LEU A 112 -4.19 -12.87 1.65
CA LEU A 112 -4.97 -11.97 0.81
C LEU A 112 -5.08 -12.49 -0.62
N THR A 113 -6.25 -12.32 -1.22
CA THR A 113 -6.42 -12.58 -2.66
C THR A 113 -5.92 -11.39 -3.47
N GLY A 114 -5.54 -11.64 -4.73
CA GLY A 114 -5.20 -10.57 -5.66
C GLY A 114 -6.35 -9.55 -5.83
N ALA A 115 -7.59 -10.02 -5.85
CA ALA A 115 -8.77 -9.16 -5.95
C ALA A 115 -8.91 -8.23 -4.74
N GLN A 116 -8.62 -8.70 -3.53
CA GLN A 116 -8.62 -7.87 -2.32
C GLN A 116 -7.55 -6.79 -2.38
N ILE A 117 -6.34 -7.14 -2.79
CA ILE A 117 -5.23 -6.19 -2.94
C ILE A 117 -5.57 -5.12 -3.97
N VAL A 118 -6.05 -5.50 -5.13
CA VAL A 118 -6.46 -4.57 -6.19
C VAL A 118 -7.57 -3.64 -5.72
N SER A 119 -8.55 -4.16 -4.97
CA SER A 119 -9.64 -3.34 -4.43
C SER A 119 -9.16 -2.27 -3.46
N VAL A 120 -8.18 -2.57 -2.62
CA VAL A 120 -7.57 -1.60 -1.71
C VAL A 120 -6.79 -0.55 -2.51
N MET A 121 -6.01 -0.96 -3.49
CA MET A 121 -5.27 -0.06 -4.37
C MET A 121 -6.21 0.90 -5.13
N ASP A 122 -7.36 0.40 -5.56
CA ASP A 122 -8.37 1.19 -6.27
C ASP A 122 -9.19 2.10 -5.35
N GLY A 123 -9.05 1.98 -4.04
CA GLY A 123 -9.83 2.75 -3.07
C GLY A 123 -11.33 2.43 -3.07
N LYS A 124 -11.74 1.30 -3.65
CA LYS A 124 -13.15 0.92 -3.80
C LYS A 124 -13.70 0.12 -2.62
N ARG A 125 -12.83 -0.43 -1.78
CA ARG A 125 -13.21 -1.25 -0.62
C ARG A 125 -12.36 -0.85 0.58
N ASP A 126 -12.99 -0.82 1.74
CA ASP A 126 -12.28 -0.76 3.02
C ASP A 126 -11.96 -2.19 3.45
N LEU A 127 -10.80 -2.68 3.02
CA LEU A 127 -10.35 -4.04 3.32
C LEU A 127 -10.18 -4.27 4.83
N VAL A 128 -9.74 -3.26 5.56
CA VAL A 128 -9.57 -3.35 7.01
C VAL A 128 -10.91 -3.60 7.71
N ALA A 129 -11.93 -2.82 7.36
CA ALA A 129 -13.28 -3.00 7.91
C ALA A 129 -13.87 -4.36 7.51
N GLU A 130 -13.68 -4.77 6.26
CA GLU A 130 -14.13 -6.07 5.74
C GLU A 130 -13.49 -7.24 6.51
N LEU A 131 -12.18 -7.22 6.70
CA LEU A 131 -11.45 -8.25 7.44
C LEU A 131 -11.84 -8.29 8.92
N LEU A 132 -12.07 -7.16 9.55
CA LEU A 132 -12.56 -7.08 10.91
C LEU A 132 -13.97 -7.68 11.04
N THR A 133 -14.83 -7.45 10.05
CA THR A 133 -16.17 -8.02 10.01
C THR A 133 -16.10 -9.54 9.86
N GLU A 134 -15.27 -10.06 8.97
CA GLU A 134 -15.05 -11.51 8.80
C GLU A 134 -14.50 -12.15 10.07
N ALA A 135 -13.51 -11.53 10.71
CA ALA A 135 -12.95 -12.03 11.98
C ALA A 135 -13.99 -12.08 13.09
N ARG A 136 -14.86 -11.06 13.22
CA ARG A 136 -15.96 -11.04 14.17
C ARG A 136 -16.98 -12.13 13.89
N ALA A 137 -17.35 -12.34 12.65
CA ALA A 137 -18.25 -13.41 12.23
C ALA A 137 -17.69 -14.79 12.55
N ALA A 138 -16.38 -15.01 12.32
CA ALA A 138 -15.70 -16.26 12.63
C ALA A 138 -15.59 -16.56 14.13
N THR A 139 -15.48 -15.53 14.97
CA THR A 139 -15.35 -15.69 16.43
C THR A 139 -16.69 -15.71 17.18
N TRP A 140 -17.76 -15.25 16.56
CA TRP A 140 -19.07 -15.14 17.17
C TRP A 140 -19.64 -16.47 17.71
N PRO A 141 -19.57 -17.61 16.98
CA PRO A 141 -20.06 -18.89 17.48
C PRO A 141 -19.30 -19.40 18.72
N MET A 142 -18.02 -19.03 18.87
CA MET A 142 -17.19 -19.46 19.99
C MET A 142 -17.52 -18.77 21.31
N ARG A 143 -18.19 -17.62 21.25
CA ARG A 143 -18.55 -16.84 22.46
C ARG A 143 -19.92 -17.22 23.04
N ARG A 144 -20.66 -18.07 22.35
CA ARG A 144 -22.01 -18.52 22.79
C ARG A 144 -22.01 -19.88 23.46
N GLY A 145 -20.83 -20.49 23.58
CA GLY A 145 -20.67 -21.75 24.30
C GLY A 145 -20.42 -21.59 25.79
#